data_4cedf3d8f364e19e83df1cf9417fc520
#
_entry.id   4cedf3d8f364e19e83df1cf9417fc520
#
_cell.length_a   1.000
_cell.length_b   1.000
_cell.length_c   1.000
_cell.angle_alpha   90.00
_cell.angle_beta   90.00
_cell.angle_gamma   90.00
#
_symmetry.space_group_name_H-M   'P 1'
#
loop_
_entity.id
_entity.type
_entity.pdbx_description
1 polymer ?
#
loop_
_entity_poly.entity_id
_entity_poly.type
_entity_poly.pdbx_seq_one_letter_code
_entity_poly.pdbx_strand_id
1 'polypeptide(L)'
;MKVYIGNYPKERWYHRLFGIQSGKILQYVKIDNYDAWSLDTTLATIIAPALRKLKDLPGGASAFVEINDRPGHLIGHIPEKGAVDEYHHEAWDWAIDEMIYAFESSKNQFNGEDEEDYLENDIRIVNGFRLFGKYYRHLWH
;
A
#
# COMPACT_ATOMS: atom_id res chain seq x y z
N MET A 1 -18.80 -0.77 9.37
CA MET A 1 -18.29 -1.22 8.06
C MET A 1 -18.10 -2.74 8.05
N LYS A 2 -18.50 -3.43 6.99
CA LYS A 2 -18.14 -4.82 6.74
C LYS A 2 -17.59 -4.90 5.31
N VAL A 3 -16.32 -5.26 5.20
CA VAL A 3 -15.63 -5.38 3.91
C VAL A 3 -15.23 -6.84 3.74
N TYR A 4 -15.78 -7.49 2.74
CA TYR A 4 -15.37 -8.83 2.32
C TYR A 4 -14.76 -8.70 0.92
N ILE A 5 -13.45 -8.64 0.84
CA ILE A 5 -12.72 -8.59 -0.42
C ILE A 5 -12.25 -10.01 -0.73
N GLY A 6 -12.93 -10.66 -1.67
CA GLY A 6 -12.48 -11.89 -2.27
C GLY A 6 -12.70 -13.17 -1.42
N ASN A 7 -13.64 -13.98 -1.83
CA ASN A 7 -13.43 -15.42 -1.70
C ASN A 7 -12.65 -15.85 -2.95
N TYR A 8 -11.32 -15.93 -2.84
CA TYR A 8 -10.54 -16.59 -3.89
C TYR A 8 -11.06 -18.00 -4.05
N PRO A 9 -11.37 -18.44 -5.26
CA PRO A 9 -11.82 -19.79 -5.48
C PRO A 9 -10.74 -20.74 -4.94
N LYS A 10 -11.05 -21.44 -3.88
CA LYS A 10 -10.22 -22.57 -3.46
C LYS A 10 -10.36 -23.59 -4.57
N GLU A 11 -9.32 -23.72 -5.40
CA GLU A 11 -9.24 -24.83 -6.36
C GLU A 11 -9.32 -26.13 -5.58
N ARG A 12 -10.47 -26.75 -5.66
CA ARG A 12 -10.65 -28.09 -5.12
C ARG A 12 -10.20 -29.07 -6.23
N TRP A 13 -9.59 -30.17 -5.88
CA TRP A 13 -9.06 -31.19 -6.80
C TRP A 13 -10.07 -31.60 -7.90
N TYR A 14 -11.36 -31.63 -7.60
CA TYR A 14 -12.42 -31.98 -8.55
C TYR A 14 -12.74 -30.86 -9.57
N HIS A 15 -12.41 -29.58 -9.29
CA HIS A 15 -12.56 -28.50 -10.27
C HIS A 15 -11.65 -28.75 -11.48
N ARG A 16 -10.47 -29.30 -11.21
CA ARG A 16 -9.47 -29.65 -12.24
C ARG A 16 -9.92 -30.88 -13.05
N LEU A 17 -10.66 -31.80 -12.43
CA LEU A 17 -11.12 -33.03 -13.07
C LEU A 17 -12.33 -32.80 -14.00
N PHE A 18 -13.20 -31.86 -13.64
CA PHE A 18 -14.45 -31.58 -14.35
C PHE A 18 -14.42 -30.31 -15.19
N GLY A 19 -13.26 -29.65 -15.34
CA GLY A 19 -13.12 -28.40 -16.10
C GLY A 19 -14.00 -27.25 -15.57
N ILE A 20 -14.39 -27.31 -14.30
CA ILE A 20 -15.22 -26.28 -13.67
C ILE A 20 -14.35 -25.05 -13.44
N GLN A 21 -14.60 -23.98 -14.18
CA GLN A 21 -14.00 -22.68 -13.88
C GLN A 21 -14.39 -22.28 -12.48
N SER A 22 -13.40 -22.06 -11.63
CA SER A 22 -13.58 -21.63 -10.27
C SER A 22 -14.40 -20.34 -10.23
N GLY A 23 -15.47 -20.40 -9.45
CA GLY A 23 -16.60 -19.48 -9.52
C GLY A 23 -16.28 -18.00 -9.30
N LYS A 24 -17.26 -17.17 -9.58
CA LYS A 24 -17.25 -15.70 -9.49
C LYS A 24 -16.67 -15.24 -8.17
N ILE A 25 -15.71 -14.31 -8.25
CA ILE A 25 -15.24 -13.52 -7.10
C ILE A 25 -16.42 -12.69 -6.62
N LEU A 26 -17.00 -13.04 -5.48
CA LEU A 26 -18.02 -12.24 -4.83
C LEU A 26 -17.31 -11.13 -4.05
N GLN A 27 -17.32 -9.93 -4.62
CA GLN A 27 -16.92 -8.73 -3.90
C GLN A 27 -18.17 -8.15 -3.23
N TYR A 28 -18.15 -8.09 -1.92
CA TYR A 28 -19.19 -7.45 -1.14
C TYR A 28 -18.58 -6.37 -0.26
N VAL A 29 -18.95 -5.14 -0.54
CA VAL A 29 -18.54 -3.97 0.27
C VAL A 29 -19.82 -3.28 0.72
N LYS A 30 -20.07 -3.30 2.03
CA LYS A 30 -21.16 -2.53 2.64
C LYS A 30 -20.54 -1.33 3.36
N ILE A 31 -20.91 -0.14 2.92
CA ILE A 31 -20.52 1.14 3.51
C ILE A 31 -21.80 1.79 4.03
N ASP A 32 -21.83 2.11 5.31
CA ASP A 32 -22.92 2.84 5.92
C ASP A 32 -22.62 4.35 5.91
N ASN A 33 -23.65 5.18 6.11
CA ASN A 33 -23.48 6.65 6.11
C ASN A 33 -22.45 7.12 7.15
N TYR A 34 -22.34 6.41 8.27
CA TYR A 34 -21.37 6.71 9.31
C TYR A 34 -19.92 6.47 8.85
N ASP A 35 -19.69 5.43 8.04
CA ASP A 35 -18.38 5.15 7.46
C ASP A 35 -17.95 6.23 6.46
N ALA A 36 -18.92 6.84 5.77
CA ALA A 36 -18.68 7.92 4.83
C ALA A 36 -18.41 9.28 5.51
N TRP A 37 -18.86 9.45 6.74
CA TRP A 37 -18.63 10.69 7.50
C TRP A 37 -17.14 10.91 7.80
N SER A 38 -16.42 9.83 8.17
CA SER A 38 -14.97 9.83 8.38
C SER A 38 -14.32 8.90 7.36
N LEU A 39 -14.47 9.25 6.07
CA LEU A 39 -14.04 8.39 4.97
C LEU A 39 -12.53 8.18 4.94
N ASP A 40 -11.76 9.17 5.33
CA ASP A 40 -10.31 9.10 5.51
C ASP A 40 -9.91 7.99 6.48
N THR A 41 -10.48 7.97 7.67
CA THR A 41 -10.24 6.93 8.69
C THR A 41 -10.74 5.56 8.22
N THR A 42 -11.89 5.52 7.55
CA THR A 42 -12.45 4.29 6.97
C THR A 42 -11.52 3.70 5.92
N LEU A 43 -11.04 4.50 4.98
CA LEU A 43 -10.10 4.07 3.95
C LEU A 43 -8.76 3.66 4.54
N ALA A 44 -8.22 4.41 5.48
CA ALA A 44 -6.97 4.09 6.15
C ALA A 44 -7.02 2.73 6.87
N THR A 45 -8.20 2.37 7.43
CA THR A 45 -8.42 1.06 8.08
C THR A 45 -8.37 -0.11 7.09
N ILE A 46 -8.62 0.13 5.80
CA ILE A 46 -8.56 -0.88 4.75
C ILE A 46 -7.18 -0.88 4.07
N ILE A 47 -6.67 0.31 3.73
CA ILE A 47 -5.48 0.45 2.89
C ILE A 47 -4.21 0.07 3.64
N ALA A 48 -4.02 0.53 4.89
CA ALA A 48 -2.80 0.24 5.64
C ALA A 48 -2.55 -1.28 5.80
N PRO A 49 -3.51 -2.11 6.27
CA PRO A 49 -3.29 -3.55 6.34
C PRO A 49 -3.16 -4.22 4.96
N ALA A 50 -3.78 -3.66 3.91
CA ALA A 50 -3.61 -4.18 2.56
C ALA A 50 -2.18 -3.94 2.04
N LEU A 51 -1.60 -2.76 2.28
CA LEU A 51 -0.20 -2.45 1.95
C LEU A 51 0.78 -3.33 2.74
N ARG A 52 0.54 -3.55 4.04
CA ARG A 52 1.35 -4.49 4.83
C ARG A 52 1.32 -5.89 4.23
N LYS A 53 0.12 -6.35 3.88
CA LYS A 53 -0.03 -7.67 3.24
C LYS A 53 0.69 -7.75 1.91
N LEU A 54 0.65 -6.69 1.09
CA LEU A 54 1.38 -6.62 -0.17
C LEU A 54 2.90 -6.74 0.05
N LYS A 55 3.43 -6.00 1.03
CA LYS A 55 4.86 -6.03 1.41
C LYS A 55 5.32 -7.43 1.87
N ASP A 56 4.47 -8.13 2.64
CA ASP A 56 4.78 -9.46 3.17
C ASP A 56 4.71 -10.59 2.14
N LEU A 57 4.21 -10.34 0.94
CA LEU A 57 4.10 -11.38 -0.08
C LEU A 57 5.48 -11.72 -0.67
N PRO A 58 5.88 -13.01 -0.66
CA PRO A 58 7.17 -13.42 -1.22
C PRO A 58 7.16 -13.27 -2.74
N GLY A 59 8.22 -12.72 -3.30
CA GLY A 59 8.43 -12.61 -4.75
C GLY A 59 7.63 -11.51 -5.43
N GLY A 60 7.13 -10.54 -4.68
CA GLY A 60 6.46 -9.36 -5.24
C GLY A 60 7.36 -8.57 -6.18
N ALA A 61 6.78 -8.10 -7.29
CA ALA A 61 7.49 -7.23 -8.22
C ALA A 61 7.68 -5.85 -7.59
N SER A 62 8.93 -5.45 -7.34
CA SER A 62 9.23 -4.10 -6.88
C SER A 62 9.04 -3.10 -8.01
N ALA A 63 8.28 -2.05 -7.77
CA ALA A 63 8.18 -0.95 -8.71
C ALA A 63 9.43 -0.06 -8.64
N PHE A 64 9.75 0.58 -9.74
CA PHE A 64 10.83 1.55 -9.78
C PHE A 64 10.38 2.84 -9.08
N VAL A 65 11.02 3.14 -7.96
CA VAL A 65 10.85 4.42 -7.27
C VAL A 65 11.81 5.44 -7.90
N GLU A 66 11.28 6.57 -8.34
CA GLU A 66 12.10 7.62 -8.95
C GLU A 66 13.13 8.17 -7.95
N ILE A 67 14.32 8.49 -8.44
CA ILE A 67 15.44 8.93 -7.60
C ILE A 67 15.07 10.17 -6.75
N ASN A 68 14.30 11.09 -7.32
CA ASN A 68 13.85 12.29 -6.62
C ASN A 68 12.84 12.03 -5.49
N ASP A 69 12.26 10.84 -5.44
CA ASP A 69 11.35 10.43 -4.37
C ASP A 69 12.04 9.68 -3.24
N ARG A 70 13.27 9.23 -3.47
CA ARG A 70 14.02 8.43 -2.51
C ARG A 70 14.74 9.27 -1.47
N PRO A 71 14.90 8.78 -0.25
CA PRO A 71 15.80 9.41 0.71
C PRO A 71 17.25 9.24 0.25
N GLY A 72 18.11 10.18 0.65
CA GLY A 72 19.51 10.27 0.17
C GLY A 72 20.32 8.98 0.31
N HIS A 73 20.07 8.19 1.35
CA HIS A 73 20.78 6.93 1.60
C HIS A 73 20.35 5.76 0.68
N LEU A 74 19.25 5.92 -0.06
CA LEU A 74 18.75 4.95 -1.06
C LEU A 74 18.95 5.43 -2.50
N ILE A 75 19.85 6.39 -2.71
CA ILE A 75 20.26 6.86 -4.02
C ILE A 75 21.56 6.12 -4.39
N GLY A 76 21.43 5.14 -5.27
CA GLY A 76 22.55 4.37 -5.80
C GLY A 76 23.17 4.98 -7.06
N HIS A 77 24.06 4.22 -7.68
CA HIS A 77 24.61 4.55 -8.98
C HIS A 77 23.48 4.58 -10.01
N ILE A 78 23.40 5.65 -10.81
CA ILE A 78 22.38 5.75 -11.87
C ILE A 78 22.75 4.73 -12.95
N PRO A 79 21.96 3.64 -13.12
CA PRO A 79 22.31 2.60 -14.06
C PRO A 79 22.09 3.09 -15.50
N GLU A 80 22.67 2.36 -16.45
CA GLU A 80 22.38 2.58 -17.87
C GLU A 80 20.87 2.40 -18.14
N LYS A 81 20.39 3.07 -19.18
CA LYS A 81 18.97 3.10 -19.53
C LYS A 81 18.36 1.70 -19.59
N GLY A 82 17.40 1.44 -18.69
CA GLY A 82 16.64 0.18 -18.62
C GLY A 82 17.12 -0.80 -17.55
N ALA A 83 18.20 -0.50 -16.83
CA ALA A 83 18.62 -1.27 -15.66
C ALA A 83 18.06 -0.66 -14.36
N VAL A 84 17.99 -1.45 -13.31
CA VAL A 84 17.66 -1.00 -11.95
C VAL A 84 18.94 -0.88 -11.14
N ASP A 85 18.97 0.07 -10.21
CA ASP A 85 20.11 0.24 -9.29
C ASP A 85 20.09 -0.79 -8.14
N GLU A 86 21.14 -0.81 -7.34
CA GLU A 86 21.31 -1.73 -6.23
C GLU A 86 20.27 -1.57 -5.11
N TYR A 87 19.67 -0.38 -4.97
CA TYR A 87 18.65 -0.07 -3.94
C TYR A 87 17.21 -0.19 -4.45
N HIS A 88 17.00 -0.81 -5.60
CA HIS A 88 15.66 -0.90 -6.22
C HIS A 88 14.61 -1.51 -5.29
N HIS A 89 14.95 -2.61 -4.63
CA HIS A 89 14.03 -3.31 -3.73
C HIS A 89 13.84 -2.54 -2.42
N GLU A 90 14.91 -2.07 -1.83
CA GLU A 90 14.90 -1.29 -0.59
C GLU A 90 14.13 0.03 -0.76
N ALA A 91 14.28 0.66 -1.91
CA ALA A 91 13.55 1.90 -2.22
C ALA A 91 12.05 1.64 -2.35
N TRP A 92 11.65 0.50 -2.93
CA TRP A 92 10.23 0.13 -2.99
C TRP A 92 9.67 -0.21 -1.62
N ASP A 93 10.39 -0.97 -0.82
CA ASP A 93 10.00 -1.32 0.54
C ASP A 93 9.86 -0.07 1.43
N TRP A 94 10.81 0.86 1.30
CA TRP A 94 10.73 2.17 1.96
C TRP A 94 9.49 2.95 1.51
N ALA A 95 9.20 3.01 0.21
CA ALA A 95 8.03 3.74 -0.29
C ALA A 95 6.72 3.16 0.25
N ILE A 96 6.60 1.82 0.33
CA ILE A 96 5.45 1.16 0.96
C ILE A 96 5.35 1.50 2.45
N ASP A 97 6.48 1.52 3.17
CA ASP A 97 6.50 1.89 4.60
C ASP A 97 6.02 3.33 4.82
N GLU A 98 6.44 4.28 3.98
CA GLU A 98 5.97 5.67 4.05
C GLU A 98 4.46 5.78 3.74
N MET A 99 3.96 4.99 2.79
CA MET A 99 2.52 4.91 2.51
C MET A 99 1.76 4.36 3.72
N ILE A 100 2.23 3.26 4.32
CA ILE A 100 1.63 2.66 5.52
C ILE A 100 1.61 3.67 6.66
N TYR A 101 2.74 4.33 6.89
CA TYR A 101 2.87 5.36 7.92
C TYR A 101 1.82 6.46 7.75
N ALA A 102 1.66 6.98 6.53
CA ALA A 102 0.69 8.03 6.25
C ALA A 102 -0.74 7.61 6.60
N PHE A 103 -1.16 6.42 6.18
CA PHE A 103 -2.50 5.91 6.49
C PHE A 103 -2.71 5.57 7.96
N GLU A 104 -1.69 5.16 8.69
CA GLU A 104 -1.80 4.85 10.12
C GLU A 104 -1.78 6.10 10.97
N SER A 105 -0.89 7.03 10.67
CA SER A 105 -0.78 8.29 11.40
C SER A 105 -1.99 9.20 11.18
N SER A 106 -2.60 9.18 10.00
CA SER A 106 -3.81 9.96 9.73
C SER A 106 -5.04 9.52 10.53
N LYS A 107 -5.05 8.30 11.07
CA LYS A 107 -6.14 7.83 11.97
C LYS A 107 -6.03 8.40 13.38
N ASN A 108 -4.81 8.66 13.80
CA ASN A 108 -4.52 9.10 15.15
C ASN A 108 -4.42 10.62 15.13
N GLN A 109 -5.24 11.28 15.93
CA GLN A 109 -4.97 12.68 16.22
C GLN A 109 -3.59 12.74 16.86
N PHE A 110 -2.65 13.39 16.16
CA PHE A 110 -1.31 13.56 16.67
C PHE A 110 -1.36 14.37 17.97
N ASN A 111 -0.96 13.74 19.06
CA ASN A 111 -0.87 14.35 20.38
C ASN A 111 0.60 14.72 20.68
N GLY A 112 1.33 15.24 19.70
CA GLY A 112 2.70 15.74 19.90
C GLY A 112 2.70 16.91 20.87
N GLU A 113 3.68 16.93 21.78
CA GLU A 113 3.82 18.01 22.77
C GLU A 113 4.47 19.26 22.15
N ASP A 114 5.21 19.09 21.03
CA ASP A 114 5.95 20.13 20.35
C ASP A 114 5.44 20.43 18.95
N GLU A 115 5.41 21.70 18.55
CA GLU A 115 4.98 22.17 17.25
C GLU A 115 5.89 21.67 16.10
N GLU A 116 7.18 21.47 16.38
CA GLU A 116 8.19 20.99 15.43
C GLU A 116 7.93 19.53 15.07
N ASP A 117 7.66 18.68 16.06
CA ASP A 117 7.30 17.27 15.88
C ASP A 117 6.00 17.12 15.09
N TYR A 118 5.03 18.02 15.33
CA TYR A 118 3.78 18.03 14.58
C TYR A 118 4.02 18.32 13.09
N LEU A 119 4.84 19.33 12.79
CA LEU A 119 5.14 19.73 11.41
C LEU A 119 5.90 18.65 10.64
N GLU A 120 6.90 18.03 11.26
CA GLU A 120 7.66 16.93 10.64
C GLU A 120 6.75 15.73 10.35
N ASN A 121 5.88 15.38 11.28
CA ASN A 121 4.92 14.30 11.12
C ASN A 121 3.94 14.59 9.98
N ASP A 122 3.41 15.82 9.90
CA ASP A 122 2.49 16.23 8.83
C ASP A 122 3.16 16.18 7.44
N ILE A 123 4.39 16.65 7.32
CA ILE A 123 5.19 16.57 6.08
C ILE A 123 5.35 15.11 5.65
N ARG A 124 5.65 14.21 6.58
CA ARG A 124 5.80 12.79 6.30
C ARG A 124 4.50 12.14 5.86
N ILE A 125 3.39 12.46 6.51
CA ILE A 125 2.04 12.00 6.13
C ILE A 125 1.70 12.45 4.71
N VAL A 126 1.87 13.73 4.40
CA VAL A 126 1.62 14.29 3.07
C VAL A 126 2.48 13.61 2.01
N ASN A 127 3.78 13.37 2.31
CA ASN A 127 4.65 12.65 1.40
C ASN A 127 4.21 11.20 1.16
N GLY A 128 3.79 10.47 2.20
CA GLY A 128 3.30 9.11 2.06
C GLY A 128 2.03 9.01 1.20
N PHE A 129 1.09 9.96 1.32
CA PHE A 129 -0.07 10.05 0.43
C PHE A 129 0.33 10.40 -1.01
N ARG A 130 1.31 11.27 -1.20
CA ARG A 130 1.87 11.59 -2.51
C ARG A 130 2.46 10.34 -3.19
N LEU A 131 3.26 9.58 -2.45
CA LEU A 131 3.84 8.32 -2.92
C LEU A 131 2.74 7.31 -3.26
N PHE A 132 1.73 7.15 -2.41
CA PHE A 132 0.60 6.27 -2.68
C PHE A 132 -0.12 6.65 -3.98
N GLY A 133 -0.46 7.92 -4.19
CA GLY A 133 -1.09 8.37 -5.42
C GLY A 133 -0.23 8.15 -6.66
N LYS A 134 1.09 8.44 -6.56
CA LYS A 134 2.03 8.29 -7.67
C LYS A 134 2.23 6.83 -8.07
N TYR A 135 2.38 5.94 -7.10
CA TYR A 135 2.69 4.52 -7.32
C TYR A 135 1.47 3.62 -7.24
N TYR A 136 0.27 4.15 -7.12
CA TYR A 136 -0.98 3.37 -6.99
C TYR A 136 -1.12 2.24 -8.03
N ARG A 137 -0.75 2.51 -9.28
CA ARG A 137 -0.87 1.53 -10.38
C ARG A 137 0.16 0.40 -10.32
N HIS A 138 1.12 0.49 -9.42
CA HIS A 138 2.19 -0.49 -9.20
C HIS A 138 1.97 -1.32 -7.93
N LEU A 139 0.85 -1.11 -7.22
CA LEU A 139 0.48 -1.86 -6.02
C LEU A 139 -0.13 -3.22 -6.38
N TRP A 140 0.68 -4.07 -7.01
CA TRP A 140 0.29 -5.43 -7.39
C TRP A 140 1.48 -6.39 -7.21
N HIS A 141 1.17 -7.68 -7.17
CA HIS A 141 2.15 -8.77 -6.95
C HIS A 141 2.23 -9.64 -8.21
#